data_9dee77b4bacaf9828a58dd031bc844b2
#
_entry.id   9dee77b4bacaf9828a58dd031bc844b2
#
_cell.length_a   1.000
_cell.length_b   1.000
_cell.length_c   1.000
_cell.angle_alpha   90.00
_cell.angle_beta   90.00
_cell.angle_gamma   90.00
#
_symmetry.space_group_name_H-M   'P 1'
#
loop_
_entity.id
_entity.type
_entity.pdbx_description
1 polymer ?
#
loop_
_entity_poly.entity_id
_entity_poly.type
_entity_poly.pdbx_seq_one_letter_code
_entity_poly.pdbx_strand_id
1 'polypeptide(L)'
;MPRVEKIIPVWGTEIYIDASSSKIDATEIDRVIAGVEAFLFDVDEELSTFKENSSVSKLRANKLKIEDAPDMVQEVWRGCAKAKELSFGSFDPWAVEGGFDPSGFVKGWAAEKAAVMLVSAGCDQVQVNAAGDIALRGKEPWKIGVVNPDNKSEIVQVFEITNGNIATSGHYEKGAHIKDPHTGVIAIGAKSGTVIGPDGGICDALATALMVDGQDAAQWIGNPELSEYTFWSINRHENSAWSHGPNLGLAK
;
A
#
# COMPACT_ATOMS: atom_id res chain seq x y z
N MET A 1 -5.90 -27.63 -8.16
CA MET A 1 -4.76 -26.96 -7.54
C MET A 1 -5.20 -26.59 -6.12
N PRO A 2 -4.50 -27.02 -5.06
CA PRO A 2 -4.80 -26.61 -3.70
C PRO A 2 -4.86 -25.09 -3.60
N ARG A 3 -5.85 -24.56 -2.89
CA ARG A 3 -6.08 -23.13 -2.64
C ARG A 3 -6.51 -22.94 -1.21
N VAL A 4 -5.97 -21.93 -0.55
CA VAL A 4 -6.32 -21.52 0.81
C VAL A 4 -6.63 -20.04 0.81
N GLU A 5 -7.74 -19.70 1.43
CA GLU A 5 -8.15 -18.31 1.70
C GLU A 5 -8.16 -18.10 3.21
N LYS A 6 -7.58 -16.99 3.69
CA LYS A 6 -7.52 -16.66 5.11
C LYS A 6 -7.73 -15.19 5.34
N ILE A 7 -8.43 -14.84 6.42
CA ILE A 7 -8.54 -13.48 6.94
C ILE A 7 -7.76 -13.43 8.26
N ILE A 8 -6.87 -12.46 8.37
CA ILE A 8 -6.05 -12.20 9.55
C ILE A 8 -6.43 -10.83 10.11
N PRO A 9 -7.06 -10.74 11.31
CA PRO A 9 -7.34 -9.48 11.96
C PRO A 9 -6.06 -8.91 12.59
N VAL A 10 -5.58 -7.80 12.06
CA VAL A 10 -4.39 -7.10 12.54
C VAL A 10 -4.48 -5.61 12.17
N TRP A 11 -3.79 -4.71 12.85
CA TRP A 11 -3.75 -3.25 12.61
C TRP A 11 -5.11 -2.54 12.70
N GLY A 12 -6.06 -3.13 13.44
CA GLY A 12 -7.43 -2.63 13.51
C GLY A 12 -8.23 -2.80 12.21
N THR A 13 -7.77 -3.67 11.31
CA THR A 13 -8.40 -4.04 10.05
C THR A 13 -8.25 -5.54 9.78
N GLU A 14 -8.60 -5.99 8.58
CA GLU A 14 -8.47 -7.37 8.14
C GLU A 14 -7.53 -7.46 6.95
N ILE A 15 -6.60 -8.42 6.99
CA ILE A 15 -5.75 -8.78 5.87
C ILE A 15 -6.32 -10.05 5.23
N TYR A 16 -6.70 -9.97 3.97
CA TYR A 16 -7.16 -11.12 3.21
C TYR A 16 -6.00 -11.72 2.41
N ILE A 17 -5.84 -13.04 2.51
CA ILE A 17 -4.86 -13.82 1.75
C ILE A 17 -5.60 -14.86 0.93
N ASP A 18 -5.26 -14.95 -0.35
CA ASP A 18 -5.67 -15.99 -1.27
C ASP A 18 -4.41 -16.56 -1.92
N ALA A 19 -4.12 -17.83 -1.65
CA ALA A 19 -2.91 -18.48 -2.15
C ALA A 19 -3.24 -19.87 -2.71
N SER A 20 -2.65 -20.20 -3.86
CA SER A 20 -2.77 -21.53 -4.43
C SER A 20 -1.46 -22.00 -5.03
N SER A 21 -1.28 -23.33 -5.12
CA SER A 21 -0.04 -23.94 -5.57
C SER A 21 -0.31 -25.25 -6.35
N SER A 22 0.53 -25.49 -7.37
CA SER A 22 0.66 -26.78 -8.03
C SER A 22 1.78 -27.66 -7.42
N LYS A 23 2.57 -27.10 -6.48
CA LYS A 23 3.81 -27.70 -5.96
C LYS A 23 3.70 -28.18 -4.52
N ILE A 24 2.88 -27.50 -3.71
CA ILE A 24 2.65 -27.81 -2.29
C ILE A 24 1.16 -28.03 -2.01
N ASP A 25 0.85 -28.79 -0.98
CA ASP A 25 -0.53 -29.06 -0.59
C ASP A 25 -1.15 -27.95 0.29
N ALA A 26 -2.44 -28.05 0.58
CA ALA A 26 -3.15 -27.04 1.38
C ALA A 26 -2.59 -26.92 2.82
N THR A 27 -2.14 -28.02 3.41
CA THR A 27 -1.55 -28.01 4.77
C THR A 27 -0.25 -27.22 4.80
N GLU A 28 0.57 -27.35 3.74
CA GLU A 28 1.80 -26.57 3.63
C GLU A 28 1.52 -25.09 3.35
N ILE A 29 0.51 -24.78 2.50
CA ILE A 29 0.07 -23.39 2.29
C ILE A 29 -0.38 -22.77 3.63
N ASP A 30 -1.20 -23.47 4.42
CA ASP A 30 -1.65 -23.01 5.74
C ASP A 30 -0.47 -22.75 6.70
N ARG A 31 0.56 -23.61 6.66
CA ARG A 31 1.78 -23.40 7.48
C ARG A 31 2.53 -22.15 7.09
N VAL A 32 2.65 -21.89 5.78
CA VAL A 32 3.28 -20.66 5.29
C VAL A 32 2.47 -19.45 5.69
N ILE A 33 1.14 -19.50 5.57
CA ILE A 33 0.24 -18.42 5.99
C ILE A 33 0.37 -18.14 7.49
N ALA A 34 0.57 -19.17 8.33
CA ALA A 34 0.85 -18.94 9.75
C ALA A 34 2.17 -18.19 9.99
N GLY A 35 3.18 -18.41 9.16
CA GLY A 35 4.41 -17.61 9.15
C GLY A 35 4.18 -16.16 8.71
N VAL A 36 3.33 -15.96 7.71
CA VAL A 36 2.91 -14.61 7.28
C VAL A 36 2.14 -13.91 8.39
N GLU A 37 1.23 -14.61 9.07
CA GLU A 37 0.49 -14.05 10.23
C GLU A 37 1.43 -13.56 11.32
N ALA A 38 2.43 -14.37 11.70
CA ALA A 38 3.45 -13.96 12.66
C ALA A 38 4.20 -12.70 12.21
N PHE A 39 4.64 -12.66 10.95
CA PHE A 39 5.27 -11.48 10.36
C PHE A 39 4.37 -10.23 10.45
N LEU A 40 3.07 -10.34 10.13
CA LEU A 40 2.14 -9.21 10.21
C LEU A 40 1.96 -8.70 11.65
N PHE A 41 1.99 -9.59 12.64
CA PHE A 41 1.99 -9.19 14.05
C PHE A 41 3.32 -8.51 14.45
N ASP A 42 4.47 -8.98 13.97
CA ASP A 42 5.76 -8.32 14.22
C ASP A 42 5.78 -6.91 13.61
N VAL A 43 5.21 -6.74 12.41
CA VAL A 43 5.01 -5.42 11.77
C VAL A 43 4.17 -4.50 12.68
N ASP A 44 3.09 -5.01 13.29
CA ASP A 44 2.26 -4.23 14.21
C ASP A 44 3.00 -3.85 15.50
N GLU A 45 3.81 -4.76 16.05
CA GLU A 45 4.61 -4.47 17.24
C GLU A 45 5.67 -3.38 16.97
N GLU A 46 6.31 -3.41 15.82
CA GLU A 46 7.45 -2.53 15.54
C GLU A 46 7.06 -1.21 14.86
N LEU A 47 6.05 -1.21 13.99
CA LEU A 47 5.73 -0.07 13.12
C LEU A 47 4.44 0.68 13.50
N SER A 48 3.71 0.23 14.53
CA SER A 48 2.50 0.92 15.01
C SER A 48 2.82 2.28 15.62
N THR A 49 2.07 3.30 15.25
CA THR A 49 2.09 4.62 15.90
C THR A 49 1.24 4.67 17.18
N PHE A 50 0.45 3.62 17.46
CA PHE A 50 -0.48 3.53 18.59
C PHE A 50 0.08 2.71 19.75
N LYS A 51 1.08 1.85 19.52
CA LYS A 51 1.72 1.04 20.57
C LYS A 51 2.89 1.81 21.19
N GLU A 52 2.80 2.09 22.47
CA GLU A 52 3.80 2.88 23.21
C GLU A 52 5.23 2.29 23.10
N ASN A 53 5.33 0.96 23.07
CA ASN A 53 6.60 0.24 23.02
C ASN A 53 7.10 -0.08 21.61
N SER A 54 6.40 0.33 20.55
CA SER A 54 6.85 0.13 19.18
C SER A 54 8.15 0.89 18.90
N SER A 55 8.92 0.43 17.92
CA SER A 55 10.12 1.15 17.46
C SER A 55 9.76 2.53 16.91
N VAL A 56 8.65 2.67 16.18
CA VAL A 56 8.15 3.96 15.68
C VAL A 56 7.86 4.92 16.85
N SER A 57 7.15 4.49 17.89
CA SER A 57 6.87 5.32 19.06
C SER A 57 8.13 5.72 19.82
N LYS A 58 9.12 4.84 19.90
CA LYS A 58 10.43 5.15 20.50
C LYS A 58 11.24 6.13 19.64
N LEU A 59 11.22 6.02 18.32
CA LEU A 59 11.83 6.98 17.40
C LEU A 59 11.20 8.36 17.57
N ARG A 60 9.86 8.45 17.60
CA ARG A 60 9.09 9.69 17.85
C ARG A 60 9.43 10.35 19.18
N ALA A 61 9.65 9.53 20.20
CA ALA A 61 10.03 9.98 21.55
C ALA A 61 11.54 10.26 21.72
N ASN A 62 12.36 10.14 20.66
CA ASN A 62 13.83 10.22 20.71
C ASN A 62 14.47 9.22 21.69
N LYS A 63 13.82 8.08 21.94
CA LYS A 63 14.32 6.98 22.80
C LYS A 63 15.04 5.89 22.01
N LEU A 64 14.94 5.92 20.69
CA LEU A 64 15.61 5.01 19.76
C LEU A 64 16.15 5.85 18.60
N LYS A 65 17.34 5.52 18.10
CA LYS A 65 17.87 6.07 16.86
C LYS A 65 17.59 5.08 15.73
N ILE A 66 17.46 5.59 14.49
CA ILE A 66 17.13 4.74 13.36
C ILE A 66 18.20 3.69 13.05
N GLU A 67 19.48 4.02 13.27
CA GLU A 67 20.60 3.09 13.10
C GLU A 67 20.58 1.91 14.07
N ASP A 68 19.92 2.05 15.23
CA ASP A 68 19.78 1.05 16.28
C ASP A 68 18.44 0.30 16.20
N ALA A 69 17.54 0.69 15.28
CA ALA A 69 16.23 0.07 15.11
C ALA A 69 16.33 -1.30 14.39
N PRO A 70 15.33 -2.20 14.55
CA PRO A 70 15.26 -3.44 13.78
C PRO A 70 15.32 -3.21 12.26
N ASP A 71 15.87 -4.18 11.52
CA ASP A 71 16.08 -4.09 10.08
C ASP A 71 14.82 -3.70 9.31
N MET A 72 13.65 -4.26 9.70
CA MET A 72 12.37 -3.92 9.05
C MET A 72 12.00 -2.44 9.24
N VAL A 73 12.30 -1.85 10.40
CA VAL A 73 12.03 -0.43 10.68
C VAL A 73 12.94 0.46 9.85
N GLN A 74 14.24 0.08 9.76
CA GLN A 74 15.20 0.78 8.92
C GLN A 74 14.83 0.67 7.42
N GLU A 75 14.32 -0.48 6.96
CA GLU A 75 13.85 -0.67 5.59
C GLU A 75 12.67 0.25 5.29
N VAL A 76 11.66 0.26 6.14
CA VAL A 76 10.48 1.13 6.01
C VAL A 76 10.88 2.61 6.06
N TRP A 77 11.80 2.98 6.94
CA TRP A 77 12.32 4.35 7.00
C TRP A 77 12.96 4.80 5.68
N ARG A 78 13.81 3.95 5.09
CA ARG A 78 14.44 4.24 3.78
C ARG A 78 13.41 4.31 2.66
N GLY A 79 12.44 3.38 2.66
CA GLY A 79 11.34 3.39 1.68
C GLY A 79 10.49 4.66 1.77
N CYS A 80 10.15 5.08 2.99
CA CYS A 80 9.45 6.34 3.24
C CYS A 80 10.25 7.56 2.75
N ALA A 81 11.57 7.59 2.98
CA ALA A 81 12.42 8.68 2.49
C ALA A 81 12.45 8.71 0.95
N LYS A 82 12.52 7.55 0.31
CA LYS A 82 12.45 7.45 -1.15
C LYS A 82 11.10 7.91 -1.70
N ALA A 83 10.00 7.49 -1.08
CA ALA A 83 8.65 7.93 -1.48
C ALA A 83 8.47 9.44 -1.36
N LYS A 84 8.99 10.05 -0.28
CA LYS A 84 9.03 11.50 -0.10
C LYS A 84 9.80 12.20 -1.23
N GLU A 85 10.98 11.68 -1.59
CA GLU A 85 11.76 12.21 -2.71
C GLU A 85 10.99 12.13 -4.03
N LEU A 86 10.43 10.96 -4.34
CA LEU A 86 9.70 10.70 -5.58
C LEU A 86 8.44 11.57 -5.74
N SER A 87 7.77 11.91 -4.64
CA SER A 87 6.55 12.73 -4.62
C SER A 87 6.82 14.22 -4.37
N PHE A 88 8.08 14.66 -4.39
CA PHE A 88 8.50 16.04 -4.07
C PHE A 88 7.96 16.54 -2.73
N GLY A 89 7.77 15.62 -1.77
CA GLY A 89 7.29 15.93 -0.42
C GLY A 89 5.77 15.88 -0.25
N SER A 90 4.99 15.60 -1.27
CA SER A 90 3.53 15.44 -1.16
C SER A 90 3.14 14.20 -0.35
N PHE A 91 4.02 13.21 -0.27
CA PHE A 91 4.06 12.23 0.80
C PHE A 91 5.23 12.57 1.73
N ASP A 92 4.95 12.97 2.96
CA ASP A 92 5.98 13.23 3.97
C ASP A 92 5.59 12.64 5.32
N PRO A 93 6.11 11.45 5.67
CA PRO A 93 5.80 10.79 6.94
C PRO A 93 6.41 11.48 8.15
N TRP A 94 7.26 12.50 7.98
CA TRP A 94 7.82 13.31 9.06
C TRP A 94 7.07 14.63 9.30
N ALA A 95 6.18 15.04 8.38
CA ALA A 95 5.42 16.28 8.48
C ALA A 95 4.16 16.15 9.35
N VAL A 96 4.04 15.08 10.13
CA VAL A 96 2.89 14.83 11.02
C VAL A 96 3.22 15.17 12.46
N GLU A 97 2.21 15.49 13.25
CA GLU A 97 2.36 15.73 14.68
C GLU A 97 2.98 14.51 15.38
N GLY A 98 4.02 14.75 16.17
CA GLY A 98 4.78 13.69 16.85
C GLY A 98 5.90 13.07 16.00
N GLY A 99 6.10 13.48 14.75
CA GLY A 99 7.21 13.02 13.89
C GLY A 99 6.86 11.79 13.06
N PHE A 100 7.81 10.89 12.84
CA PHE A 100 7.71 9.81 11.88
C PHE A 100 6.45 8.94 11.99
N ASP A 101 5.64 8.89 10.93
CA ASP A 101 4.46 8.06 10.79
C ASP A 101 4.48 7.33 9.42
N PRO A 102 4.85 6.05 9.39
CA PRO A 102 4.94 5.29 8.15
C PRO A 102 3.60 4.68 7.69
N SER A 103 2.46 5.03 8.27
CA SER A 103 1.16 4.38 8.02
C SER A 103 0.73 4.39 6.55
N GLY A 104 1.13 5.39 5.77
CA GLY A 104 0.85 5.47 4.34
C GLY A 104 1.93 4.80 3.46
N PHE A 105 2.70 3.86 4.02
CA PHE A 105 3.70 3.07 3.31
C PHE A 105 3.65 1.60 3.75
N VAL A 106 3.39 1.36 5.04
CA VAL A 106 3.58 0.04 5.69
C VAL A 106 2.64 -1.01 5.16
N LYS A 107 1.39 -0.66 4.84
CA LYS A 107 0.39 -1.66 4.42
C LYS A 107 0.75 -2.26 3.06
N GLY A 108 1.10 -1.44 2.08
CA GLY A 108 1.55 -1.88 0.78
C GLY A 108 2.86 -2.67 0.85
N TRP A 109 3.82 -2.19 1.62
CA TRP A 109 5.09 -2.88 1.87
C TRP A 109 4.89 -4.25 2.53
N ALA A 110 4.05 -4.34 3.56
CA ALA A 110 3.81 -5.60 4.26
C ALA A 110 3.02 -6.61 3.41
N ALA A 111 2.04 -6.14 2.62
CA ALA A 111 1.33 -6.98 1.66
C ALA A 111 2.29 -7.60 0.63
N GLU A 112 3.23 -6.80 0.12
CA GLU A 112 4.25 -7.29 -0.82
C GLU A 112 5.19 -8.31 -0.16
N LYS A 113 5.71 -8.04 1.04
CA LYS A 113 6.56 -9.00 1.79
C LYS A 113 5.83 -10.31 2.03
N ALA A 114 4.57 -10.26 2.44
CA ALA A 114 3.73 -11.43 2.64
C ALA A 114 3.55 -12.24 1.33
N ALA A 115 3.30 -11.56 0.21
CA ALA A 115 3.18 -12.21 -1.09
C ALA A 115 4.50 -12.87 -1.52
N VAL A 116 5.64 -12.23 -1.28
CA VAL A 116 6.98 -12.79 -1.55
C VAL A 116 7.25 -14.04 -0.69
N MET A 117 6.85 -14.03 0.59
CA MET A 117 6.97 -15.21 1.47
C MET A 117 6.18 -16.41 0.90
N LEU A 118 4.94 -16.20 0.48
CA LEU A 118 4.09 -17.23 -0.12
C LEU A 118 4.66 -17.79 -1.42
N VAL A 119 5.11 -16.92 -2.32
CA VAL A 119 5.74 -17.33 -3.59
C VAL A 119 7.03 -18.10 -3.35
N SER A 120 7.88 -17.63 -2.43
CA SER A 120 9.15 -18.28 -2.08
C SER A 120 8.96 -19.68 -1.50
N ALA A 121 7.83 -19.93 -0.84
CA ALA A 121 7.45 -21.24 -0.31
C ALA A 121 6.82 -22.16 -1.38
N GLY A 122 6.56 -21.66 -2.59
CA GLY A 122 6.08 -22.47 -3.71
C GLY A 122 4.63 -22.21 -4.13
N CYS A 123 3.96 -21.16 -3.64
CA CYS A 123 2.66 -20.74 -4.17
C CYS A 123 2.82 -20.18 -5.59
N ASP A 124 1.91 -20.55 -6.48
CA ASP A 124 1.95 -20.15 -7.90
C ASP A 124 1.04 -18.94 -8.20
N GLN A 125 -0.02 -18.75 -7.39
CA GLN A 125 -0.98 -17.67 -7.53
C GLN A 125 -1.29 -17.13 -6.14
N VAL A 126 -1.06 -15.83 -5.92
CA VAL A 126 -1.11 -15.19 -4.60
C VAL A 126 -1.75 -13.82 -4.71
N GLN A 127 -2.70 -13.54 -3.83
CA GLN A 127 -3.20 -12.22 -3.50
C GLN A 127 -3.06 -11.98 -2.00
N VAL A 128 -2.47 -10.87 -1.61
CA VAL A 128 -2.49 -10.37 -0.24
C VAL A 128 -3.11 -8.98 -0.27
N ASN A 129 -4.25 -8.80 0.40
CA ASN A 129 -4.97 -7.53 0.46
C ASN A 129 -4.93 -6.98 1.88
N ALA A 130 -4.19 -5.92 2.08
CA ALA A 130 -4.06 -5.19 3.33
C ALA A 130 -4.95 -3.93 3.32
N ALA A 131 -6.27 -4.16 3.43
CA ALA A 131 -7.28 -3.09 3.47
C ALA A 131 -7.17 -2.12 2.26
N GLY A 132 -7.12 -2.68 1.05
CA GLY A 132 -7.07 -1.90 -0.19
C GLY A 132 -5.68 -1.75 -0.80
N ASP A 133 -4.61 -2.08 -0.05
CA ASP A 133 -3.26 -2.17 -0.58
C ASP A 133 -2.95 -3.64 -0.88
N ILE A 134 -2.83 -3.98 -2.16
CA ILE A 134 -2.90 -5.36 -2.62
C ILE A 134 -1.63 -5.74 -3.36
N ALA A 135 -1.00 -6.84 -2.93
CA ALA A 135 0.09 -7.47 -3.64
C ALA A 135 -0.40 -8.70 -4.40
N LEU A 136 -0.05 -8.78 -5.67
CA LEU A 136 -0.51 -9.79 -6.61
C LEU A 136 0.69 -10.49 -7.27
N ARG A 137 0.69 -11.80 -7.25
CA ARG A 137 1.71 -12.64 -7.91
C ARG A 137 1.02 -13.82 -8.57
N GLY A 138 1.40 -14.14 -9.82
CA GLY A 138 0.83 -15.30 -10.47
C GLY A 138 1.10 -15.39 -11.96
N LYS A 139 0.41 -16.34 -12.61
CA LYS A 139 0.41 -16.51 -14.06
C LYS A 139 -0.86 -15.98 -14.70
N GLU A 140 -1.97 -16.04 -13.96
CA GLU A 140 -3.27 -15.56 -14.40
C GLU A 140 -3.53 -14.17 -13.83
N PRO A 141 -4.16 -13.28 -14.60
CA PRO A 141 -4.45 -11.92 -14.14
C PRO A 141 -5.53 -11.92 -13.06
N TRP A 142 -5.34 -11.07 -12.07
CA TRP A 142 -6.34 -10.71 -11.06
C TRP A 142 -7.13 -9.50 -11.55
N LYS A 143 -8.45 -9.49 -11.31
CA LYS A 143 -9.32 -8.35 -11.58
C LYS A 143 -9.55 -7.59 -10.29
N ILE A 144 -8.99 -6.40 -10.19
CA ILE A 144 -9.09 -5.54 -9.01
C ILE A 144 -9.97 -4.34 -9.34
N GLY A 145 -11.08 -4.22 -8.61
CA GLY A 145 -12.03 -3.12 -8.73
C GLY A 145 -11.68 -1.96 -7.82
N VAL A 146 -11.73 -0.74 -8.36
CA VAL A 146 -11.69 0.50 -7.56
C VAL A 146 -13.11 0.93 -7.26
N VAL A 147 -13.39 1.06 -5.97
CA VAL A 147 -14.72 1.45 -5.46
C VAL A 147 -14.96 2.94 -5.71
N ASN A 148 -16.19 3.29 -6.09
CA ASN A 148 -16.62 4.68 -6.21
C ASN A 148 -16.55 5.38 -4.83
N PRO A 149 -15.76 6.45 -4.67
CA PRO A 149 -15.65 7.17 -3.39
C PRO A 149 -16.97 7.79 -2.91
N ASP A 150 -17.91 8.06 -3.82
CA ASP A 150 -19.21 8.62 -3.51
C ASP A 150 -20.29 7.54 -3.30
N ASN A 151 -20.06 6.30 -3.79
CA ASN A 151 -21.00 5.17 -3.66
C ASN A 151 -20.26 3.83 -3.54
N LYS A 152 -20.10 3.34 -2.32
CA LYS A 152 -19.34 2.11 -2.01
C LYS A 152 -19.88 0.82 -2.66
N SER A 153 -21.08 0.83 -3.20
CA SER A 153 -21.67 -0.31 -3.90
C SER A 153 -21.34 -0.35 -5.41
N GLU A 154 -20.61 0.65 -5.91
CA GLU A 154 -20.27 0.80 -7.32
C GLU A 154 -18.75 0.67 -7.52
N ILE A 155 -18.36 -0.04 -8.58
CA ILE A 155 -16.99 -0.11 -9.08
C ILE A 155 -16.87 0.86 -10.25
N VAL A 156 -15.90 1.78 -10.16
CA VAL A 156 -15.68 2.82 -11.19
C VAL A 156 -14.57 2.49 -12.16
N GLN A 157 -13.68 1.58 -11.79
CA GLN A 157 -12.57 1.13 -12.61
C GLN A 157 -12.20 -0.31 -12.25
N VAL A 158 -11.78 -1.11 -13.23
CA VAL A 158 -11.21 -2.44 -13.01
C VAL A 158 -9.85 -2.51 -13.67
N PHE A 159 -8.87 -3.00 -12.93
CA PHE A 159 -7.52 -3.28 -13.42
C PHE A 159 -7.27 -4.78 -13.50
N GLU A 160 -6.59 -5.24 -14.55
CA GLU A 160 -6.12 -6.61 -14.68
C GLU A 160 -4.61 -6.64 -14.41
N ILE A 161 -4.20 -7.32 -13.34
CA ILE A 161 -2.82 -7.33 -12.86
C ILE A 161 -2.38 -8.79 -12.64
N THR A 162 -1.33 -9.22 -13.32
CA THR A 162 -0.76 -10.57 -13.14
C THR A 162 0.29 -10.58 -12.04
N ASN A 163 1.21 -9.61 -12.09
CA ASN A 163 2.25 -9.42 -11.08
C ASN A 163 2.43 -7.93 -10.82
N GLY A 164 2.46 -7.54 -9.57
CA GLY A 164 2.62 -6.14 -9.14
C GLY A 164 1.88 -5.87 -7.85
N ASN A 165 1.80 -4.60 -7.52
CA ASN A 165 1.08 -4.11 -6.37
C ASN A 165 0.13 -3.00 -6.81
N ILE A 166 -1.01 -2.86 -6.13
CA ILE A 166 -1.96 -1.77 -6.32
C ILE A 166 -2.35 -1.23 -4.96
N ALA A 167 -2.34 0.08 -4.82
CA ALA A 167 -2.77 0.78 -3.62
C ALA A 167 -3.78 1.85 -3.98
N THR A 168 -4.78 2.05 -3.12
CA THR A 168 -5.80 3.09 -3.32
C THR A 168 -6.01 3.86 -2.04
N SER A 169 -5.80 5.18 -2.11
CA SER A 169 -6.12 6.12 -1.05
C SER A 169 -7.40 6.90 -1.37
N GLY A 170 -8.20 7.17 -0.33
CA GLY A 170 -9.45 7.92 -0.46
C GLY A 170 -9.97 8.42 0.89
N HIS A 171 -10.78 9.48 0.87
CA HIS A 171 -11.37 10.03 2.10
C HIS A 171 -12.55 9.21 2.62
N TYR A 172 -13.06 8.23 1.87
CA TYR A 172 -14.27 7.48 2.18
C TYR A 172 -14.08 6.38 3.24
N GLU A 173 -12.84 5.97 3.53
CA GLU A 173 -12.56 4.90 4.51
C GLU A 173 -12.47 5.41 5.94
N LYS A 174 -11.69 6.45 6.17
CA LYS A 174 -11.38 7.01 7.50
C LYS A 174 -11.75 8.49 7.65
N GLY A 175 -12.53 9.04 6.71
CA GLY A 175 -12.81 10.48 6.66
C GLY A 175 -11.61 11.30 6.19
N ALA A 176 -11.68 12.62 6.35
CA ALA A 176 -10.65 13.56 5.89
C ALA A 176 -9.45 13.58 6.87
N HIS A 177 -8.61 12.52 6.84
CA HIS A 177 -7.46 12.34 7.73
C HIS A 177 -6.12 12.65 7.06
N ILE A 178 -6.05 12.63 5.72
CA ILE A 178 -4.83 12.95 4.97
C ILE A 178 -4.64 14.46 5.01
N LYS A 179 -3.49 14.89 5.51
CA LYS A 179 -3.07 16.30 5.51
C LYS A 179 -2.05 16.53 4.41
N ASP A 180 -2.13 17.68 3.79
CA ASP A 180 -1.10 18.17 2.88
C ASP A 180 0.14 18.54 3.70
N PRO A 181 1.30 17.92 3.46
CA PRO A 181 2.52 18.17 4.22
C PRO A 181 3.06 19.62 4.07
N HIS A 182 2.75 20.28 2.95
CA HIS A 182 3.23 21.62 2.66
C HIS A 182 2.46 22.70 3.40
N THR A 183 1.16 22.46 3.63
CA THR A 183 0.26 23.47 4.23
C THR A 183 -0.25 23.10 5.62
N GLY A 184 -0.17 21.81 5.99
CA GLY A 184 -0.70 21.27 7.25
C GLY A 184 -2.22 21.14 7.31
N VAL A 185 -2.94 21.52 6.25
CA VAL A 185 -4.40 21.41 6.19
C VAL A 185 -4.84 20.09 5.52
N ILE A 186 -6.13 19.77 5.59
CA ILE A 186 -6.68 18.57 4.95
C ILE A 186 -6.44 18.62 3.43
N ALA A 187 -5.91 17.53 2.88
CA ALA A 187 -5.65 17.37 1.46
C ALA A 187 -6.96 17.44 0.64
N ILE A 188 -6.92 18.20 -0.45
CA ILE A 188 -8.08 18.43 -1.32
C ILE A 188 -7.80 18.17 -2.81
N GLY A 189 -6.67 17.55 -3.15
CA GLY A 189 -6.25 17.34 -4.53
C GLY A 189 -7.11 16.34 -5.29
N ALA A 190 -7.44 15.20 -4.68
CA ALA A 190 -8.26 14.17 -5.31
C ALA A 190 -9.36 13.62 -4.38
N LYS A 191 -10.37 12.93 -4.95
CA LYS A 191 -11.33 12.11 -4.22
C LYS A 191 -10.77 10.72 -3.93
N SER A 192 -10.05 10.16 -4.90
CA SER A 192 -9.41 8.85 -4.83
C SER A 192 -8.17 8.85 -5.71
N GLY A 193 -7.09 8.26 -5.22
CA GLY A 193 -5.85 8.06 -5.93
C GLY A 193 -5.45 6.59 -5.88
N THR A 194 -5.22 5.98 -7.05
CA THR A 194 -4.78 4.59 -7.20
C THR A 194 -3.44 4.56 -7.89
N VAL A 195 -2.51 3.78 -7.36
CA VAL A 195 -1.18 3.57 -7.94
C VAL A 195 -0.92 2.08 -8.10
N ILE A 196 -0.42 1.69 -9.27
CA ILE A 196 -0.03 0.31 -9.59
C ILE A 196 1.45 0.33 -9.94
N GLY A 197 2.23 -0.61 -9.40
CA GLY A 197 3.67 -0.63 -9.66
C GLY A 197 4.39 -1.83 -9.05
N PRO A 198 5.74 -1.84 -9.21
CA PRO A 198 6.58 -2.95 -8.76
C PRO A 198 6.78 -3.00 -7.23
N ASP A 199 6.70 -1.88 -6.52
CA ASP A 199 6.94 -1.75 -5.07
C ASP A 199 5.66 -1.35 -4.36
N GLY A 200 5.20 -2.20 -3.41
CA GLY A 200 3.93 -2.01 -2.71
C GLY A 200 3.93 -0.81 -1.75
N GLY A 201 5.05 -0.58 -1.07
CA GLY A 201 5.19 0.56 -0.17
C GLY A 201 5.19 1.89 -0.92
N ILE A 202 5.89 1.96 -2.06
CA ILE A 202 5.87 3.13 -2.94
C ILE A 202 4.46 3.34 -3.52
N CYS A 203 3.74 2.27 -3.92
CA CYS A 203 2.35 2.41 -4.39
C CYS A 203 1.44 3.04 -3.32
N ASP A 204 1.49 2.58 -2.05
CA ASP A 204 0.71 3.11 -0.92
C ASP A 204 1.04 4.60 -0.69
N ALA A 205 2.33 4.93 -0.61
CA ALA A 205 2.79 6.30 -0.40
C ALA A 205 2.38 7.25 -1.53
N LEU A 206 2.55 6.84 -2.79
CA LEU A 206 2.21 7.67 -3.94
C LEU A 206 0.69 7.78 -4.14
N ALA A 207 -0.10 6.76 -3.75
CA ALA A 207 -1.56 6.88 -3.70
C ALA A 207 -2.00 7.96 -2.68
N THR A 208 -1.31 8.05 -1.54
CA THR A 208 -1.50 9.13 -0.56
C THR A 208 -1.06 10.49 -1.12
N ALA A 209 0.08 10.58 -1.83
CA ALA A 209 0.52 11.81 -2.48
C ALA A 209 -0.47 12.31 -3.55
N LEU A 210 -1.13 11.41 -4.30
CA LEU A 210 -2.18 11.79 -5.24
C LEU A 210 -3.38 12.47 -4.55
N MET A 211 -3.69 12.10 -3.30
CA MET A 211 -4.77 12.76 -2.54
C MET A 211 -4.40 14.22 -2.21
N VAL A 212 -3.11 14.51 -2.07
CA VAL A 212 -2.59 15.86 -1.81
C VAL A 212 -2.62 16.69 -3.09
N ASP A 213 -1.98 16.21 -4.15
CA ASP A 213 -1.71 16.99 -5.35
C ASP A 213 -2.80 16.90 -6.43
N GLY A 214 -3.55 15.79 -6.49
CA GLY A 214 -4.51 15.60 -7.58
C GLY A 214 -3.85 15.72 -8.96
N GLN A 215 -4.27 16.69 -9.77
CA GLN A 215 -3.69 16.94 -11.10
C GLN A 215 -2.29 17.57 -11.05
N ASP A 216 -1.94 18.26 -9.97
CA ASP A 216 -0.61 18.85 -9.78
C ASP A 216 0.47 17.77 -9.58
N ALA A 217 0.08 16.52 -9.35
CA ALA A 217 0.97 15.36 -9.37
C ALA A 217 1.74 15.22 -10.70
N ALA A 218 1.29 15.86 -11.78
CA ALA A 218 2.01 15.96 -13.05
C ALA A 218 3.47 16.45 -12.88
N GLN A 219 3.78 17.16 -11.79
CA GLN A 219 5.12 17.65 -11.48
C GLN A 219 6.11 16.51 -11.18
N TRP A 220 5.67 15.40 -10.59
CA TRP A 220 6.54 14.29 -10.18
C TRP A 220 6.24 12.95 -10.86
N ILE A 221 5.02 12.70 -11.36
CA ILE A 221 4.70 11.42 -12.03
C ILE A 221 5.49 11.17 -13.31
N GLY A 222 6.02 12.22 -13.94
CA GLY A 222 6.91 12.14 -15.10
C GLY A 222 8.36 11.76 -14.76
N ASN A 223 8.69 11.51 -13.49
CA ASN A 223 10.02 11.07 -13.08
C ASN A 223 10.36 9.72 -13.74
N PRO A 224 11.53 9.56 -14.40
CA PRO A 224 11.94 8.29 -15.01
C PRO A 224 11.94 7.08 -14.07
N GLU A 225 12.18 7.27 -12.77
CA GLU A 225 12.10 6.21 -11.77
C GLU A 225 10.67 5.69 -11.57
N LEU A 226 9.66 6.44 -11.99
CA LEU A 226 8.25 6.07 -11.93
C LEU A 226 7.71 5.52 -13.25
N SER A 227 8.56 5.26 -14.25
CA SER A 227 8.15 4.80 -15.58
C SER A 227 7.42 3.45 -15.60
N GLU A 228 7.60 2.62 -14.56
CA GLU A 228 6.90 1.34 -14.38
C GLU A 228 5.62 1.47 -13.53
N TYR A 229 5.30 2.68 -13.06
CA TYR A 229 4.10 2.93 -12.26
C TYR A 229 2.96 3.49 -13.12
N THR A 230 1.75 3.03 -12.84
CA THR A 230 0.51 3.56 -13.40
C THR A 230 -0.24 4.30 -12.31
N PHE A 231 -0.69 5.49 -12.62
CA PHE A 231 -1.46 6.37 -11.78
C PHE A 231 -2.87 6.50 -12.33
N TRP A 232 -3.87 6.42 -11.48
CA TRP A 232 -5.26 6.67 -11.80
C TRP A 232 -5.90 7.47 -10.66
N SER A 233 -6.63 8.53 -10.98
CA SER A 233 -7.19 9.39 -9.95
C SER A 233 -8.55 9.95 -10.38
N ILE A 234 -9.44 10.12 -9.40
CA ILE A 234 -10.71 10.84 -9.56
C ILE A 234 -10.54 12.25 -9.02
N ASN A 235 -10.78 13.24 -9.88
CA ASN A 235 -10.73 14.65 -9.52
C ASN A 235 -11.78 15.01 -8.47
N ARG A 236 -11.42 15.91 -7.55
CA ARG A 236 -12.31 16.26 -6.45
C ARG A 236 -13.58 16.99 -6.88
N HIS A 237 -13.47 17.88 -7.85
CA HIS A 237 -14.57 18.80 -8.20
C HIS A 237 -15.37 18.39 -9.42
N GLU A 238 -14.81 17.63 -10.33
CA GLU A 238 -15.40 17.36 -11.64
C GLU A 238 -15.91 15.94 -11.83
N ASN A 239 -15.68 15.03 -10.89
CA ASN A 239 -15.92 13.58 -11.01
C ASN A 239 -15.28 12.94 -12.28
N SER A 240 -14.39 13.68 -12.95
CA SER A 240 -13.60 13.17 -14.06
C SER A 240 -12.43 12.35 -13.50
N ALA A 241 -12.05 11.31 -14.22
CA ALA A 241 -10.86 10.51 -13.90
C ALA A 241 -9.76 10.79 -14.93
N TRP A 242 -8.51 10.67 -14.49
CA TRP A 242 -7.35 10.69 -15.36
C TRP A 242 -6.41 9.54 -15.02
N SER A 243 -5.54 9.19 -15.96
CA SER A 243 -4.51 8.16 -15.76
C SER A 243 -3.22 8.56 -16.45
N HIS A 244 -2.09 8.04 -15.92
CA HIS A 244 -0.76 8.20 -16.51
C HIS A 244 0.05 6.92 -16.26
N GLY A 245 0.95 6.57 -17.17
CA GLY A 245 1.85 5.43 -17.06
C GLY A 245 1.55 4.29 -18.03
N PRO A 246 2.25 3.15 -17.91
CA PRO A 246 2.06 2.03 -18.80
C PRO A 246 0.63 1.48 -18.69
N ASN A 247 0.07 1.06 -19.84
CA ASN A 247 -1.31 0.56 -19.93
C ASN A 247 -1.38 -0.83 -19.28
N LEU A 248 -1.58 -0.89 -17.97
CA LEU A 248 -1.82 -2.12 -17.24
C LEU A 248 -3.30 -2.49 -17.38
N GLY A 249 -3.65 -3.10 -18.56
CA GLY A 249 -4.94 -3.77 -18.77
C GLY A 249 -6.15 -3.04 -18.21
N LEU A 250 -6.49 -1.87 -18.76
CA LEU A 250 -7.82 -1.28 -18.50
C LEU A 250 -8.85 -2.24 -19.07
N ALA A 251 -9.57 -2.99 -18.22
CA ALA A 251 -10.73 -3.74 -18.67
C ALA A 251 -11.77 -2.72 -19.20
N LYS A 252 -12.12 -2.88 -20.49
CA LYS A 252 -13.13 -2.07 -21.16
C LYS A 252 -14.52 -2.40 -20.66
#